data_bbd3b1c763bdafb4a4112615dad99db7
#
_entry.id   bbd3b1c763bdafb4a4112615dad99db7
#
_cell.length_a   1.000
_cell.length_b   1.000
_cell.length_c   1.000
_cell.angle_alpha   90.00
_cell.angle_beta   90.00
_cell.angle_gamma   90.00
#
_symmetry.space_group_name_H-M   'P 1'
#
loop_
_entity.id
_entity.type
_entity.pdbx_description
1 polymer ?
#
loop_
_entity_poly.entity_id
_entity_poly.type
_entity_poly.pdbx_seq_one_letter_code
_entity_poly.pdbx_strand_id
1 'polypeptide(L)'
;MIWKPVVDFPAYEVSNEGLVRSKLTGLRIAAVANYGFQRVRLIRDGKAHDRRVNVIVLEAFVSRRPSLRYRCKFLDGDKSNANVKNLCWALRVPPRVPQMPGTRITRRA
;
A
#
# COMPACT_ATOMS: atom_id res chain seq x y z
N MET A 1 -8.14 3.63 -18.03
CA MET A 1 -7.79 2.87 -16.80
C MET A 1 -6.94 1.67 -17.18
N ILE A 2 -5.85 1.48 -16.48
CA ILE A 2 -4.90 0.40 -16.76
C ILE A 2 -5.03 -0.67 -15.68
N TRP A 3 -5.07 -1.94 -16.08
CA TRP A 3 -5.18 -3.07 -15.17
C TRP A 3 -3.91 -3.91 -15.23
N LYS A 4 -3.42 -4.33 -14.06
CA LYS A 4 -2.27 -5.23 -13.94
C LYS A 4 -2.56 -6.33 -12.94
N PRO A 5 -1.89 -7.50 -13.07
CA PRO A 5 -2.08 -8.56 -12.08
C PRO A 5 -1.66 -8.11 -10.69
N VAL A 6 -2.40 -8.57 -9.68
CA VAL A 6 -2.01 -8.34 -8.29
C VAL A 6 -0.82 -9.22 -7.98
N VAL A 7 0.23 -8.65 -7.40
CA VAL A 7 1.43 -9.40 -7.04
C VAL A 7 1.06 -10.47 -6.00
N ASP A 8 1.49 -11.70 -6.25
CA ASP A 8 1.21 -12.89 -5.43
C ASP A 8 -0.24 -13.37 -5.48
N PHE A 9 -1.11 -12.69 -6.23
CA PHE A 9 -2.51 -13.10 -6.39
C PHE A 9 -2.91 -13.01 -7.86
N PRO A 10 -2.40 -13.92 -8.71
CA PRO A 10 -2.59 -13.82 -10.17
C PRO A 10 -4.02 -13.97 -10.63
N ALA A 11 -4.92 -14.45 -9.78
CA ALA A 11 -6.34 -14.54 -10.11
C ALA A 11 -7.06 -13.19 -10.04
N TYR A 12 -6.37 -12.14 -9.62
CA TYR A 12 -6.93 -10.81 -9.47
C TYR A 12 -6.12 -9.77 -10.22
N GLU A 13 -6.79 -8.68 -10.57
CA GLU A 13 -6.15 -7.52 -11.20
C GLU A 13 -6.48 -6.26 -10.44
N VAL A 14 -5.57 -5.30 -10.49
CA VAL A 14 -5.75 -4.00 -9.85
C VAL A 14 -5.54 -2.89 -10.88
N SER A 15 -6.33 -1.82 -10.80
CA SER A 15 -6.20 -0.69 -11.69
C SER A 15 -5.30 0.38 -11.08
N ASN A 16 -4.80 1.26 -11.95
CA ASN A 16 -4.02 2.43 -11.51
C ASN A 16 -4.86 3.42 -10.70
N GLU A 17 -6.17 3.23 -10.65
CA GLU A 17 -7.06 4.08 -9.86
C GLU A 17 -7.51 3.41 -8.55
N GLY A 18 -6.93 2.25 -8.24
CA GLY A 18 -7.21 1.58 -6.97
C GLY A 18 -8.43 0.68 -6.97
N LEU A 19 -8.88 0.23 -8.14
CA LEU A 19 -9.96 -0.73 -8.24
C LEU A 19 -9.38 -2.13 -8.36
N VAL A 20 -10.04 -3.12 -7.75
CA VAL A 20 -9.63 -4.52 -7.80
C VAL A 20 -10.74 -5.34 -8.41
N ARG A 21 -10.38 -6.31 -9.26
CA ARG A 21 -11.37 -7.21 -9.87
C ARG A 21 -10.84 -8.62 -9.96
N SER A 22 -11.76 -9.58 -10.01
CA SER A 22 -11.44 -10.96 -10.31
C SER A 22 -11.10 -11.08 -11.79
N LYS A 23 -9.97 -11.68 -12.09
CA LYS A 23 -9.56 -11.91 -13.47
C LYS A 23 -10.46 -12.93 -14.16
N LEU A 24 -10.94 -13.90 -13.40
CA LEU A 24 -11.77 -14.98 -13.93
C LEU A 24 -13.19 -14.50 -14.32
N THR A 25 -13.81 -13.71 -13.46
CA THR A 25 -15.20 -13.27 -13.69
C THR A 25 -15.29 -11.85 -14.23
N GLY A 26 -14.23 -11.08 -14.12
CA GLY A 26 -14.24 -9.65 -14.47
C GLY A 26 -15.01 -8.78 -13.48
N LEU A 27 -15.56 -9.37 -12.42
CA LEU A 27 -16.32 -8.62 -11.44
C LEU A 27 -15.41 -7.90 -10.46
N ARG A 28 -15.79 -6.67 -10.09
CA ARG A 28 -15.04 -5.88 -9.13
C ARG A 28 -15.20 -6.43 -7.73
N ILE A 29 -14.12 -6.35 -6.98
CA ILE A 29 -14.10 -6.71 -5.56
C ILE A 29 -14.30 -5.42 -4.78
N ALA A 30 -15.34 -5.38 -3.95
CA ALA A 30 -15.61 -4.19 -3.14
C ALA A 30 -14.54 -4.04 -2.07
N ALA A 31 -14.01 -2.82 -1.95
CA ALA A 31 -13.07 -2.50 -0.88
C ALA A 31 -13.84 -2.10 0.36
N VAL A 32 -13.31 -2.46 1.52
CA VAL A 32 -13.88 -2.10 2.82
C VAL A 32 -12.94 -1.12 3.50
N ALA A 33 -13.47 0.00 3.97
CA ALA A 33 -12.68 0.98 4.68
C ALA A 33 -12.37 0.48 6.09
N ASN A 34 -11.12 0.64 6.51
CA ASN A 34 -10.66 0.24 7.83
C ASN A 34 -9.60 1.22 8.29
N TYR A 35 -9.89 2.00 9.33
CA TYR A 35 -9.01 3.05 9.83
C TYR A 35 -8.59 4.03 8.72
N GLY A 36 -9.50 4.33 7.80
CA GLY A 36 -9.24 5.23 6.69
C GLY A 36 -8.59 4.58 5.47
N PHE A 37 -8.04 3.39 5.60
CA PHE A 37 -7.45 2.64 4.49
C PHE A 37 -8.51 1.80 3.79
N GLN A 38 -8.33 1.59 2.49
CA GLN A 38 -9.16 0.66 1.72
C GLN A 38 -8.50 -0.72 1.73
N ARG A 39 -9.30 -1.76 2.02
CA ARG A 39 -8.81 -3.14 2.08
C ARG A 39 -9.69 -4.03 1.24
N VAL A 40 -9.08 -5.05 0.66
CA VAL A 40 -9.80 -6.09 -0.09
C VAL A 40 -9.41 -7.46 0.44
N ARG A 41 -10.33 -8.40 0.32
CA ARG A 41 -10.08 -9.80 0.67
C ARG A 41 -9.85 -10.58 -0.61
N LEU A 42 -8.67 -11.17 -0.71
CA LEU A 42 -8.27 -11.96 -1.87
C LEU A 42 -8.12 -13.42 -1.46
N ILE A 43 -8.55 -14.33 -2.33
CA ILE A 43 -8.49 -15.76 -2.06
C ILE A 43 -7.34 -16.38 -2.84
N ARG A 44 -6.50 -17.14 -2.15
CA ARG A 44 -5.43 -17.92 -2.77
C ARG A 44 -5.27 -19.23 -2.01
N ASP A 45 -5.24 -20.33 -2.77
CA ASP A 45 -5.11 -21.67 -2.21
C ASP A 45 -6.18 -21.96 -1.14
N GLY A 46 -7.40 -21.49 -1.40
CA GLY A 46 -8.53 -21.69 -0.50
C GLY A 46 -8.52 -20.84 0.76
N LYS A 47 -7.55 -19.92 0.88
CA LYS A 47 -7.42 -19.06 2.07
C LYS A 47 -7.64 -17.61 1.71
N ALA A 48 -8.32 -16.89 2.61
CA ALA A 48 -8.57 -15.47 2.45
C ALA A 48 -7.40 -14.66 3.00
N HIS A 49 -7.00 -13.63 2.26
CA HIS A 49 -5.93 -12.73 2.65
C HIS A 49 -6.45 -11.30 2.54
N ASP A 50 -6.35 -10.54 3.63
CA ASP A 50 -6.70 -9.12 3.60
C ASP A 50 -5.47 -8.32 3.17
N ARG A 51 -5.67 -7.44 2.20
CA ARG A 51 -4.60 -6.59 1.68
C ARG A 51 -5.09 -5.17 1.54
N ARG A 52 -4.20 -4.22 1.79
CA ARG A 52 -4.51 -2.81 1.57
C ARG A 52 -4.40 -2.50 0.08
N VAL A 53 -5.40 -1.83 -0.46
CA VAL A 53 -5.44 -1.52 -1.89
C VAL A 53 -4.26 -0.66 -2.31
N ASN A 54 -3.87 0.33 -1.50
CA ASN A 54 -2.74 1.19 -1.82
C ASN A 54 -1.44 0.40 -1.98
N VAL A 55 -1.21 -0.61 -1.14
CA VAL A 55 -0.02 -1.46 -1.26
C VAL A 55 -0.09 -2.28 -2.55
N ILE A 56 -1.26 -2.85 -2.84
CA ILE A 56 -1.46 -3.63 -4.06
C ILE A 56 -1.16 -2.79 -5.31
N VAL A 57 -1.63 -1.53 -5.32
CA VAL A 57 -1.39 -0.62 -6.44
C VAL A 57 0.10 -0.35 -6.62
N LEU A 58 0.81 -0.04 -5.54
CA LEU A 58 2.24 0.24 -5.61
C LEU A 58 3.03 -0.98 -6.10
N GLU A 59 2.69 -2.16 -5.60
CA GLU A 59 3.38 -3.38 -6.01
C GLU A 59 3.19 -3.68 -7.49
N ALA A 60 2.00 -3.41 -8.01
CA ALA A 60 1.68 -3.72 -9.40
C ALA A 60 2.22 -2.69 -10.38
N PHE A 61 2.22 -1.41 -10.02
CA PHE A 61 2.51 -0.32 -10.96
C PHE A 61 3.87 0.34 -10.76
N VAL A 62 4.48 0.19 -9.61
CA VAL A 62 5.77 0.79 -9.32
C VAL A 62 6.81 -0.31 -9.08
N SER A 63 6.73 -0.98 -7.95
CA SER A 63 7.64 -2.08 -7.60
C SER A 63 7.19 -2.72 -6.31
N ARG A 64 7.71 -3.90 -6.02
CA ARG A 64 7.56 -4.48 -4.70
C ARG A 64 8.20 -3.55 -3.67
N ARG A 65 7.74 -3.63 -2.43
CA ARG A 65 8.34 -2.86 -1.34
C ARG A 65 9.85 -3.10 -1.33
N PRO A 66 10.68 -2.07 -1.44
CA PRO A 66 12.13 -2.24 -1.50
C PRO A 66 12.71 -2.92 -0.25
N SER A 67 12.13 -2.64 0.92
CA SER A 67 12.52 -3.30 2.16
C SER A 67 11.46 -3.00 3.22
N LEU A 68 11.60 -3.62 4.40
CA LEU A 68 10.69 -3.35 5.51
C LEU A 68 10.80 -1.92 6.05
N ARG A 69 11.83 -1.20 5.63
CA ARG A 69 11.99 0.20 6.00
C ARG A 69 11.09 1.14 5.20
N TYR A 70 10.50 0.66 4.11
CA TYR A 70 9.64 1.47 3.27
C TYR A 70 8.17 1.24 3.60
N ARG A 71 7.39 2.28 3.44
CA ARG A 71 5.93 2.21 3.58
C ARG A 71 5.28 3.00 2.47
N CYS A 72 4.01 2.74 2.23
CA CYS A 72 3.24 3.52 1.27
C CYS A 72 2.94 4.89 1.84
N LYS A 73 3.25 5.93 1.07
CA LYS A 73 2.94 7.30 1.43
C LYS A 73 1.82 7.81 0.52
N PHE A 74 0.83 8.47 1.12
CA PHE A 74 -0.24 9.15 0.40
C PHE A 74 0.16 10.61 0.23
N LEU A 75 0.37 11.04 -1.00
CA LEU A 75 0.90 12.38 -1.28
C LEU A 75 -0.04 13.49 -0.83
N ASP A 76 -1.36 13.26 -0.92
CA ASP A 76 -2.36 14.23 -0.45
C ASP A 76 -2.80 14.00 1.00
N GLY A 77 -2.25 12.95 1.66
CA GLY A 77 -2.64 12.60 3.02
C GLY A 77 -3.95 11.83 3.14
N ASP A 78 -4.67 11.61 2.05
CA ASP A 78 -5.94 10.90 2.05
C ASP A 78 -5.72 9.39 1.89
N LYS A 79 -5.88 8.64 2.98
CA LYS A 79 -5.67 7.20 3.02
C LYS A 79 -6.64 6.41 2.15
N SER A 80 -7.75 7.01 1.74
CA SER A 80 -8.73 6.37 0.88
C SER A 80 -8.41 6.56 -0.59
N ASN A 81 -7.49 7.46 -0.93
CA ASN A 81 -7.14 7.75 -2.31
C ASN A 81 -6.01 6.84 -2.77
N ALA A 82 -6.36 5.68 -3.31
CA ALA A 82 -5.41 4.66 -3.75
C ALA A 82 -5.03 4.79 -5.23
N ASN A 83 -5.21 5.97 -5.81
CA ASN A 83 -4.73 6.22 -7.18
C ASN A 83 -3.20 6.21 -7.18
N VAL A 84 -2.60 5.53 -8.17
CA VAL A 84 -1.14 5.38 -8.24
C VAL A 84 -0.42 6.74 -8.24
N LYS A 85 -1.03 7.78 -8.79
CA LYS A 85 -0.44 9.12 -8.81
C LYS A 85 -0.33 9.74 -7.43
N ASN A 86 -1.08 9.21 -6.46
CA ASN A 86 -1.09 9.69 -5.08
C ASN A 86 -0.21 8.86 -4.15
N LEU A 87 0.45 7.82 -4.68
CA LEU A 87 1.15 6.84 -3.87
C LEU A 87 2.64 6.79 -4.21
N CYS A 88 3.46 6.56 -3.19
CA CYS A 88 4.87 6.26 -3.40
C CYS A 88 5.39 5.44 -2.22
N TRP A 89 6.48 4.71 -2.46
CA TRP A 89 7.22 4.09 -1.38
C TRP A 89 8.09 5.15 -0.71
N ALA A 90 7.94 5.30 0.59
CA ALA A 90 8.70 6.28 1.35
C ALA A 90 9.45 5.58 2.46
N LEU A 91 10.69 5.97 2.65
CA LEU A 91 11.52 5.43 3.72
C LEU A 91 10.90 5.77 5.07
N ARG A 92 10.75 4.78 5.92
CA ARG A 92 10.22 4.98 7.26
C ARG A 92 11.29 5.66 8.11
N VAL A 93 10.99 6.87 8.56
CA VAL A 93 11.93 7.65 9.36
C VAL A 93 11.77 7.29 10.82
N PRO A 94 12.88 7.00 11.53
CA PRO A 94 12.80 6.76 12.97
C PRO A 94 12.23 7.97 13.70
N PRO A 95 11.41 7.77 14.66
CA PRO A 95 10.85 8.92 15.38
C PRO A 95 11.89 9.69 16.13
N ARG A 96 12.73 9.79 16.15
CA ARG A 96 13.57 10.62 16.63
C ARG A 96 14.60 11.10 16.26
N VAL A 97 14.67 11.55 16.08
CA VAL A 97 15.65 11.86 15.51
C VAL A 97 16.69 12.57 16.14
N PRO A 98 16.87 12.77 16.43
CA PRO A 98 17.58 13.32 16.70
C PRO A 98 18.18 14.03 16.89
N GLN A 99 18.11 14.15 17.01
CA GLN A 99 18.48 14.54 17.11
C GLN A 99 18.99 14.96 17.68
N MET A 100 19.25 15.13 18.02
CA MET A 100 19.67 15.28 18.46
C MET A 100 20.16 15.48 19.11
N PRO A 101 20.56 15.66 19.48
CA PRO A 101 21.07 15.65 20.13
C PRO A 101 21.36 15.85 20.69
N GLY A 102 21.44 16.04 21.06
CA GLY A 102 21.75 15.81 21.47
C GLY A 102 21.56 16.04 21.95
N THR A 103 21.53 16.55 22.14
CA THR A 103 21.46 16.35 22.47
C THR A 103 21.24 16.40 22.83
N ARG A 104 21.24 16.69 23.21
CA ARG A 104 21.30 16.38 23.50
C ARG A 104 21.34 16.12 23.84
N ILE A 105 21.57 16.46 24.26
CA ILE A 105 21.86 15.94 24.52
C ILE A 105 21.95 15.87 24.97
N THR A 106 22.09 16.17 25.44
CA THR A 106 22.35 15.70 25.66
C THR A 106 22.38 15.61 26.04
N ARG A 107 22.58 15.90 26.52
CA ARG A 107 22.82 15.48 26.66
C ARG A 107 23.04 15.34 26.90
N ARG A 108 23.36 15.70 27.49
CA ARG A 108 23.74 15.40 27.58
C ARG A 108 24.14 15.30 27.75
N ALA A 109 24.33 15.92 28.09
CA ALA A 109 24.89 15.73 27.96
C ALA A 109 25.04 15.72 27.85
#